data_e270ccb6d2d9005553fd27c688f6444c
#
_entry.id   e270ccb6d2d9005553fd27c688f6444c
#
_cell.length_a   1.000
_cell.length_b   1.000
_cell.length_c   1.000
_cell.angle_alpha   90.00
_cell.angle_beta   90.00
_cell.angle_gamma   90.00
#
_symmetry.space_group_name_H-M   'P 1'
#
loop_
_entity.id
_entity.type
_entity.pdbx_description
1 polymer ?
#
loop_
_entity_poly.entity_id
_entity_poly.type
_entity_poly.pdbx_seq_one_letter_code
_entity_poly.pdbx_strand_id
1 'polypeptide(L)'
;MLNHYQMKEIPYLRILGRTNGSLEPVTLFWNASGIELNVKATEIWVKIRSDYDAFEPWVDVIVDGVLSQRLMVNKGEQEICLFRNMERDKVRNVKLLRDTPAFPTDEKTLLQLLEVETDGEFLPLETPKLRLEVIGDSITSGEGGSGAGEEMTWNSFCFNAVDNYAYMAAKELGAVYNCISQSGWGVFCSWEGNEQQAIPLYYEQVCGLLNGERNKQLGAMEKWDFQKFQPDVIVVNLGTNDGSGTKNMDRVGTAVEDFLRKLRVCNPESYILWCYGMLGAEILPTLEKAVGNYKRKTGDERVEFVKFPDTLEGEFGSRQHPGHRSHEKTAKILVEKILEKMTLLVTP
;
A
#
# COMPACT_ATOMS: atom_id res chain seq x y z
N MET A 1 27.85 -0.40 -22.50
CA MET A 1 27.83 -1.80 -21.98
C MET A 1 27.09 -1.70 -20.65
N LEU A 2 26.08 -2.53 -20.39
CA LEU A 2 25.38 -2.56 -19.12
C LEU A 2 26.18 -3.37 -18.10
N ASN A 3 26.23 -2.89 -16.88
CA ASN A 3 26.73 -3.63 -15.73
C ASN A 3 25.53 -4.26 -15.04
N HIS A 4 25.71 -5.48 -14.50
CA HIS A 4 24.69 -6.26 -13.82
C HIS A 4 24.94 -6.22 -12.32
N TYR A 5 23.88 -5.97 -11.54
CA TYR A 5 23.94 -5.85 -10.09
C TYR A 5 22.84 -6.71 -9.47
N GLN A 6 23.21 -7.68 -8.63
CA GLN A 6 22.26 -8.32 -7.74
C GLN A 6 21.68 -7.29 -6.76
N MET A 7 20.46 -7.42 -6.31
CA MET A 7 19.81 -6.40 -5.44
C MET A 7 20.66 -6.04 -4.21
N LYS A 8 21.39 -7.02 -3.62
CA LYS A 8 22.28 -6.79 -2.46
C LYS A 8 23.52 -5.95 -2.78
N GLU A 9 23.89 -5.85 -4.05
CA GLU A 9 25.11 -5.14 -4.52
C GLU A 9 24.83 -3.68 -4.83
N ILE A 10 23.54 -3.29 -4.88
CA ILE A 10 23.13 -1.93 -5.21
C ILE A 10 23.27 -1.04 -3.98
N PRO A 11 24.21 -0.08 -3.99
CA PRO A 11 24.35 0.86 -2.89
C PRO A 11 23.13 1.79 -2.83
N TYR A 12 22.76 2.17 -1.60
CA TYR A 12 21.65 3.11 -1.34
C TYR A 12 20.25 2.64 -1.81
N LEU A 13 20.09 1.36 -2.16
CA LEU A 13 18.80 0.80 -2.52
C LEU A 13 17.82 0.95 -1.35
N ARG A 14 16.64 1.51 -1.60
CA ARG A 14 15.53 1.53 -0.65
C ARG A 14 14.49 0.49 -1.06
N ILE A 15 14.19 -0.42 -0.15
CA ILE A 15 13.05 -1.34 -0.28
C ILE A 15 11.81 -0.61 0.23
N LEU A 16 10.72 -0.67 -0.53
CA LEU A 16 9.42 -0.11 -0.21
C LEU A 16 8.45 -1.25 0.12
N GLY A 17 7.63 -1.05 1.16
CA GLY A 17 6.68 -2.07 1.62
C GLY A 17 7.33 -3.12 2.53
N ARG A 18 6.49 -4.03 3.05
CA ARG A 18 6.94 -5.14 3.89
C ARG A 18 7.46 -6.31 3.04
N THR A 19 8.67 -6.76 3.33
CA THR A 19 9.32 -7.92 2.72
C THR A 19 9.90 -8.82 3.81
N ASN A 20 10.29 -10.04 3.47
CA ASN A 20 11.00 -10.95 4.37
C ASN A 20 12.45 -10.49 4.69
N GLY A 21 12.90 -9.40 4.05
CA GLY A 21 14.25 -8.84 4.20
C GLY A 21 15.31 -9.49 3.32
N SER A 22 14.96 -10.52 2.53
CA SER A 22 15.89 -11.07 1.52
C SER A 22 16.08 -10.07 0.38
N LEU A 23 17.34 -9.94 -0.04
CA LEU A 23 17.73 -9.21 -1.25
C LEU A 23 18.14 -10.18 -2.39
N GLU A 24 17.95 -11.49 -2.19
CA GLU A 24 18.34 -12.53 -3.16
C GLU A 24 17.26 -13.62 -3.24
N PRO A 25 16.18 -13.37 -3.97
CA PRO A 25 15.65 -12.14 -4.55
C PRO A 25 14.81 -11.29 -3.57
N VAL A 26 14.48 -10.06 -3.97
CA VAL A 26 13.48 -9.26 -3.26
C VAL A 26 12.09 -9.75 -3.65
N THR A 27 11.29 -10.23 -2.69
CA THR A 27 9.91 -10.66 -2.94
C THR A 27 8.92 -9.56 -2.55
N LEU A 28 8.06 -9.18 -3.48
CA LEU A 28 7.05 -8.15 -3.33
C LEU A 28 5.69 -8.78 -3.04
N PHE A 29 5.10 -8.49 -1.87
CA PHE A 29 3.82 -9.07 -1.44
C PHE A 29 2.65 -8.10 -1.58
N TRP A 30 2.80 -6.88 -1.08
CA TRP A 30 1.74 -5.86 -1.02
C TRP A 30 1.78 -4.93 -2.23
N ASN A 31 0.64 -4.32 -2.56
CA ASN A 31 0.61 -3.21 -3.52
C ASN A 31 1.48 -2.05 -3.03
N ALA A 32 1.98 -1.26 -3.96
CA ALA A 32 2.98 -0.21 -3.75
C ALA A 32 4.29 -0.68 -3.07
N SER A 33 4.50 -2.00 -2.87
CA SER A 33 5.82 -2.51 -2.50
C SER A 33 6.75 -2.53 -3.71
N GLY A 34 8.05 -2.34 -3.49
CA GLY A 34 9.01 -2.27 -4.59
C GLY A 34 10.38 -1.77 -4.18
N ILE A 35 11.04 -1.11 -5.11
CA ILE A 35 12.34 -0.49 -4.90
C ILE A 35 12.33 0.98 -5.30
N GLU A 36 13.21 1.75 -4.66
CA GLU A 36 13.54 3.12 -5.02
C GLU A 36 15.05 3.28 -5.06
N LEU A 37 15.56 3.97 -6.08
CA LEU A 37 16.97 4.28 -6.25
C LEU A 37 17.18 5.60 -6.98
N ASN A 38 18.34 6.23 -6.75
CA ASN A 38 18.85 7.33 -7.55
C ASN A 38 19.97 6.82 -8.45
N VAL A 39 19.93 7.18 -9.72
CA VAL A 39 20.91 6.75 -10.72
C VAL A 39 21.28 7.86 -11.70
N LYS A 40 22.56 7.93 -12.09
CA LYS A 40 23.04 8.66 -13.25
C LYS A 40 23.35 7.66 -14.34
N ALA A 41 22.52 7.58 -15.37
CA ALA A 41 22.65 6.58 -16.43
C ALA A 41 21.95 7.03 -17.70
N THR A 42 22.27 6.40 -18.84
CA THR A 42 21.48 6.55 -20.06
C THR A 42 20.32 5.57 -20.10
N GLU A 43 20.47 4.41 -19.46
CA GLU A 43 19.42 3.40 -19.39
C GLU A 43 19.54 2.55 -18.11
N ILE A 44 18.40 2.02 -17.67
CA ILE A 44 18.30 1.12 -16.53
C ILE A 44 17.19 0.10 -16.77
N TRP A 45 17.45 -1.14 -16.42
CA TRP A 45 16.56 -2.28 -16.54
C TRP A 45 16.48 -3.04 -15.23
N VAL A 46 15.35 -3.70 -14.99
CA VAL A 46 15.18 -4.61 -13.86
C VAL A 46 14.72 -5.95 -14.37
N LYS A 47 15.44 -7.00 -14.00
CA LYS A 47 15.03 -8.37 -14.22
C LYS A 47 14.09 -8.80 -13.11
N ILE A 48 12.91 -9.29 -13.49
CA ILE A 48 11.87 -9.73 -12.57
C ILE A 48 11.47 -11.18 -12.85
N ARG A 49 10.90 -11.84 -11.83
CA ARG A 49 10.26 -13.16 -11.95
C ARG A 49 8.85 -13.09 -11.40
N SER A 50 7.91 -13.67 -12.12
CA SER A 50 6.50 -13.74 -11.74
C SER A 50 5.91 -15.11 -11.96
N ASP A 51 4.93 -15.46 -11.13
CA ASP A 51 4.03 -16.61 -11.32
C ASP A 51 2.66 -16.31 -10.71
N TYR A 52 1.63 -16.93 -11.23
CA TYR A 52 0.23 -16.81 -10.81
C TYR A 52 -0.60 -17.91 -11.45
N ASP A 53 -1.80 -18.15 -10.99
CA ASP A 53 -2.77 -19.00 -11.69
C ASP A 53 -3.82 -18.15 -12.41
N ALA A 54 -4.46 -17.23 -11.72
CA ALA A 54 -5.60 -16.46 -12.19
C ALA A 54 -5.34 -14.95 -12.29
N PHE A 55 -4.48 -14.39 -11.42
CA PHE A 55 -4.34 -12.95 -11.26
C PHE A 55 -2.89 -12.50 -11.51
N GLU A 56 -2.65 -12.03 -12.73
CA GLU A 56 -1.35 -11.50 -13.12
C GLU A 56 -1.00 -10.26 -12.28
N PRO A 57 0.22 -10.15 -11.76
CA PRO A 57 0.68 -8.91 -11.16
C PRO A 57 0.93 -7.85 -12.23
N TRP A 58 0.74 -6.60 -11.83
CA TRP A 58 1.11 -5.42 -12.59
C TRP A 58 2.19 -4.65 -11.83
N VAL A 59 2.99 -3.88 -12.56
CA VAL A 59 4.03 -3.03 -11.99
C VAL A 59 3.97 -1.63 -12.57
N ASP A 60 4.33 -0.66 -11.73
CA ASP A 60 4.45 0.74 -12.07
C ASP A 60 5.92 1.16 -12.11
N VAL A 61 6.33 1.81 -13.20
CA VAL A 61 7.62 2.46 -13.33
C VAL A 61 7.43 3.96 -13.14
N ILE A 62 8.10 4.52 -12.13
CA ILE A 62 8.02 5.94 -11.81
C ILE A 62 9.41 6.54 -11.98
N VAL A 63 9.53 7.58 -12.80
CA VAL A 63 10.78 8.30 -13.04
C VAL A 63 10.59 9.77 -12.64
N ASP A 64 11.44 10.29 -11.77
CA ASP A 64 11.37 11.66 -11.26
C ASP A 64 9.97 12.03 -10.72
N GLY A 65 9.29 11.07 -10.05
CA GLY A 65 7.97 11.25 -9.48
C GLY A 65 6.79 11.18 -10.47
N VAL A 66 7.06 10.84 -11.74
CA VAL A 66 6.03 10.71 -12.79
C VAL A 66 5.87 9.24 -13.17
N LEU A 67 4.64 8.73 -13.15
CA LEU A 67 4.33 7.40 -13.70
C LEU A 67 4.64 7.40 -15.20
N SER A 68 5.68 6.66 -15.58
CA SER A 68 6.13 6.56 -16.97
C SER A 68 5.57 5.33 -17.68
N GLN A 69 5.35 4.23 -16.94
CA GLN A 69 4.81 3.00 -17.47
C GLN A 69 4.00 2.27 -16.41
N ARG A 70 2.94 1.59 -16.84
CA ARG A 70 2.17 0.61 -16.08
C ARG A 70 2.12 -0.67 -16.91
N LEU A 71 2.64 -1.78 -16.40
CA LEU A 71 2.91 -2.98 -17.19
C LEU A 71 2.33 -4.22 -16.54
N MET A 72 1.62 -5.03 -17.35
CA MET A 72 1.25 -6.39 -16.98
C MET A 72 2.50 -7.27 -16.96
N VAL A 73 2.66 -8.11 -15.94
CA VAL A 73 3.79 -9.00 -15.79
C VAL A 73 3.40 -10.42 -16.19
N ASN A 74 4.08 -10.97 -17.21
CA ASN A 74 3.88 -12.35 -17.63
C ASN A 74 4.53 -13.34 -16.67
N LYS A 75 4.11 -14.61 -16.70
CA LYS A 75 4.78 -15.71 -15.97
C LYS A 75 6.22 -15.90 -16.46
N GLY A 76 7.10 -16.27 -15.54
CA GLY A 76 8.51 -16.51 -15.80
C GLY A 76 9.39 -15.29 -15.52
N GLU A 77 10.57 -15.28 -16.12
CA GLU A 77 11.52 -14.18 -16.00
C GLU A 77 11.42 -13.25 -17.21
N GLN A 78 11.51 -11.96 -16.94
CA GLN A 78 11.52 -10.92 -17.99
C GLN A 78 12.28 -9.69 -17.52
N GLU A 79 12.71 -8.87 -18.46
CA GLU A 79 13.37 -7.59 -18.21
C GLU A 79 12.40 -6.44 -18.46
N ILE A 80 12.40 -5.47 -17.55
CA ILE A 80 11.61 -4.25 -17.67
C ILE A 80 12.57 -3.07 -17.81
N CYS A 81 12.46 -2.35 -18.93
CA CYS A 81 13.15 -1.09 -19.14
C CYS A 81 12.49 0.00 -18.29
N LEU A 82 13.21 0.55 -17.32
CA LEU A 82 12.69 1.64 -16.51
C LEU A 82 12.79 2.98 -17.25
N PHE A 83 13.91 3.22 -17.91
CA PHE A 83 14.09 4.27 -18.90
C PHE A 83 15.26 3.97 -19.84
N ARG A 84 15.27 4.63 -21.00
CA ARG A 84 16.33 4.50 -22.00
C ARG A 84 16.55 5.80 -22.76
N ASN A 85 17.79 6.00 -23.26
CA ASN A 85 18.22 7.19 -24.02
C ASN A 85 18.08 8.50 -23.23
N MET A 86 18.27 8.44 -21.92
CA MET A 86 18.24 9.63 -21.06
C MET A 86 19.61 10.29 -20.97
N GLU A 87 19.64 11.56 -20.57
CA GLU A 87 20.87 12.32 -20.33
C GLU A 87 21.66 11.68 -19.17
N ARG A 88 22.91 11.27 -19.46
CA ARG A 88 23.77 10.51 -18.54
C ARG A 88 24.06 11.24 -17.23
N ASP A 89 24.34 12.54 -17.30
CA ASP A 89 24.85 13.29 -16.16
C ASP A 89 23.75 13.80 -15.21
N LYS A 90 22.49 13.58 -15.57
CA LYS A 90 21.37 13.94 -14.74
C LYS A 90 20.98 12.81 -13.78
N VAL A 91 20.94 13.13 -12.49
CA VAL A 91 20.39 12.20 -11.48
C VAL A 91 18.90 11.99 -11.73
N ARG A 92 18.48 10.72 -11.77
CA ARG A 92 17.08 10.32 -11.86
C ARG A 92 16.67 9.53 -10.63
N ASN A 93 15.56 9.90 -10.01
CA ASN A 93 14.90 9.05 -9.02
C ASN A 93 14.02 8.05 -9.75
N VAL A 94 14.19 6.78 -9.48
CA VAL A 94 13.44 5.70 -10.12
C VAL A 94 12.80 4.80 -9.08
N LYS A 95 11.52 4.46 -9.29
CA LYS A 95 10.81 3.45 -8.51
C LYS A 95 10.24 2.39 -9.45
N LEU A 96 10.30 1.14 -9.02
CA LEU A 96 9.54 0.04 -9.59
C LEU A 96 8.66 -0.53 -8.48
N LEU A 97 7.35 -0.42 -8.62
CA LEU A 97 6.37 -0.80 -7.61
C LEU A 97 5.44 -1.91 -8.11
N ARG A 98 5.04 -2.81 -7.24
CA ARG A 98 3.91 -3.70 -7.48
C ARG A 98 2.62 -2.89 -7.45
N ASP A 99 1.85 -2.92 -8.53
CA ASP A 99 0.60 -2.17 -8.67
C ASP A 99 -0.62 -2.90 -8.10
N THR A 100 -0.58 -4.22 -8.09
CA THR A 100 -1.72 -5.07 -7.68
C THR A 100 -1.62 -5.52 -6.22
N PRO A 101 -2.77 -5.81 -5.56
CA PRO A 101 -2.79 -6.39 -4.22
C PRO A 101 -2.18 -7.81 -4.18
N ALA A 102 -2.17 -8.40 -3.00
CA ALA A 102 -1.54 -9.69 -2.75
C ALA A 102 -2.25 -10.90 -3.41
N PHE A 103 -3.56 -10.82 -3.67
CA PHE A 103 -4.39 -11.91 -4.22
C PHE A 103 -4.32 -13.22 -3.44
N PRO A 104 -4.85 -13.27 -2.19
CA PRO A 104 -4.73 -14.45 -1.32
C PRO A 104 -5.40 -15.72 -1.85
N THR A 105 -6.29 -15.61 -2.83
CA THR A 105 -6.95 -16.76 -3.50
C THR A 105 -6.12 -17.36 -4.63
N ASP A 106 -5.00 -16.73 -5.01
CA ASP A 106 -4.07 -17.25 -6.01
C ASP A 106 -2.82 -17.79 -5.29
N GLU A 107 -2.78 -19.11 -5.04
CA GLU A 107 -1.71 -19.77 -4.30
C GLU A 107 -0.34 -19.66 -4.97
N LYS A 108 -0.31 -19.40 -6.29
CA LYS A 108 0.93 -19.24 -7.06
C LYS A 108 1.39 -17.80 -7.21
N THR A 109 0.63 -16.84 -6.69
CA THR A 109 1.02 -15.43 -6.82
C THR A 109 2.45 -15.20 -6.35
N LEU A 110 3.25 -14.63 -7.23
CA LEU A 110 4.67 -14.35 -7.04
C LEU A 110 5.09 -13.14 -7.85
N LEU A 111 5.82 -12.24 -7.23
CA LEU A 111 6.55 -11.17 -7.91
C LEU A 111 7.88 -10.94 -7.19
N GLN A 112 8.99 -11.13 -7.91
CA GLN A 112 10.34 -11.00 -7.39
C GLN A 112 11.19 -10.10 -8.27
N LEU A 113 12.02 -9.28 -7.64
CA LEU A 113 13.06 -8.50 -8.30
C LEU A 113 14.38 -9.25 -8.13
N LEU A 114 15.06 -9.51 -9.23
CA LEU A 114 16.25 -10.36 -9.27
C LEU A 114 17.53 -9.53 -9.40
N GLU A 115 17.57 -8.63 -10.39
CA GLU A 115 18.79 -7.96 -10.83
C GLU A 115 18.45 -6.59 -11.44
N VAL A 116 19.38 -5.65 -11.34
CA VAL A 116 19.33 -4.36 -12.03
C VAL A 116 20.49 -4.30 -13.01
N GLU A 117 20.21 -3.83 -14.22
CA GLU A 117 21.20 -3.58 -15.24
C GLU A 117 21.24 -2.09 -15.60
N THR A 118 22.42 -1.48 -15.62
CA THR A 118 22.59 -0.08 -15.98
C THR A 118 23.98 0.21 -16.51
N ASP A 119 24.12 1.26 -17.32
CA ASP A 119 25.40 1.78 -17.76
C ASP A 119 25.95 2.91 -16.86
N GLY A 120 25.31 3.15 -15.74
CA GLY A 120 25.57 4.28 -14.86
C GLY A 120 26.01 3.95 -13.44
N GLU A 121 25.86 4.91 -12.55
CA GLU A 121 26.22 4.83 -11.13
C GLU A 121 25.03 5.13 -10.23
N PHE A 122 24.95 4.44 -9.09
CA PHE A 122 23.94 4.68 -8.08
C PHE A 122 24.37 5.79 -7.12
N LEU A 123 23.39 6.57 -6.63
CA LEU A 123 23.60 7.72 -5.77
C LEU A 123 22.74 7.64 -4.51
N PRO A 124 23.14 8.31 -3.40
CA PRO A 124 22.34 8.35 -2.19
C PRO A 124 20.92 8.87 -2.42
N LEU A 125 19.97 8.24 -1.76
CA LEU A 125 18.59 8.73 -1.67
C LEU A 125 18.47 9.78 -0.57
N GLU A 126 17.57 10.72 -0.74
CA GLU A 126 17.22 11.67 0.32
C GLU A 126 16.57 10.93 1.50
N THR A 127 16.82 11.43 2.70
CA THR A 127 16.10 10.98 3.90
C THR A 127 14.63 11.37 3.78
N PRO A 128 13.69 10.45 3.93
CA PRO A 128 12.27 10.78 3.83
C PRO A 128 11.86 11.75 4.95
N LYS A 129 10.98 12.68 4.62
CA LYS A 129 10.45 13.66 5.58
C LYS A 129 9.45 13.02 6.54
N LEU A 130 8.79 11.98 6.12
CA LEU A 130 7.71 11.30 6.84
C LEU A 130 7.70 9.81 6.48
N ARG A 131 7.30 8.98 7.43
CA ARG A 131 6.99 7.56 7.23
C ARG A 131 5.50 7.35 7.42
N LEU A 132 4.84 6.89 6.40
CA LEU A 132 3.39 6.71 6.38
C LEU A 132 3.06 5.22 6.19
N GLU A 133 2.25 4.65 7.07
CA GLU A 133 1.66 3.33 6.86
C GLU A 133 0.16 3.49 6.63
N VAL A 134 -0.35 2.93 5.54
CA VAL A 134 -1.78 2.98 5.23
C VAL A 134 -2.35 1.56 5.19
N ILE A 135 -3.41 1.35 5.95
CA ILE A 135 -4.06 0.05 6.14
C ILE A 135 -5.49 0.19 5.63
N GLY A 136 -5.91 -0.70 4.74
CA GLY A 136 -7.26 -0.58 4.20
C GLY A 136 -7.73 -1.77 3.35
N ASP A 137 -8.80 -1.52 2.62
CA ASP A 137 -9.49 -2.48 1.76
C ASP A 137 -9.24 -2.20 0.27
N SER A 138 -10.24 -2.47 -0.58
CA SER A 138 -10.20 -2.23 -2.03
C SER A 138 -9.91 -0.76 -2.38
N ILE A 139 -10.46 0.18 -1.62
CA ILE A 139 -10.24 1.62 -1.85
C ILE A 139 -8.76 1.97 -1.71
N THR A 140 -8.12 1.45 -0.67
CA THR A 140 -6.69 1.64 -0.41
C THR A 140 -5.81 0.83 -1.37
N SER A 141 -6.29 -0.33 -1.85
CA SER A 141 -5.62 -1.08 -2.90
C SER A 141 -5.68 -0.40 -4.28
N GLY A 142 -6.51 0.62 -4.44
CA GLY A 142 -6.71 1.34 -5.70
C GLY A 142 -7.61 0.60 -6.68
N GLU A 143 -8.55 -0.26 -6.22
CA GLU A 143 -9.57 -0.86 -7.07
C GLU A 143 -10.44 0.25 -7.67
N GLY A 144 -10.72 0.14 -8.96
CA GLY A 144 -11.44 1.16 -9.73
C GLY A 144 -10.56 2.26 -10.31
N GLY A 145 -9.29 2.34 -9.90
CA GLY A 145 -8.35 3.35 -10.41
C GLY A 145 -7.98 3.17 -11.89
N SER A 146 -8.22 1.99 -12.45
CA SER A 146 -8.00 1.68 -13.87
C SER A 146 -9.24 0.99 -14.47
N GLY A 147 -9.34 1.01 -15.81
CA GLY A 147 -10.48 0.45 -16.54
C GLY A 147 -11.57 1.47 -16.84
N ALA A 148 -12.49 1.08 -17.73
CA ALA A 148 -13.66 1.90 -18.07
C ALA A 148 -14.63 1.95 -16.89
N GLY A 149 -15.37 3.06 -16.73
CA GLY A 149 -16.34 3.22 -15.64
C GLY A 149 -17.43 2.15 -15.62
N GLU A 150 -17.78 1.60 -16.78
CA GLU A 150 -18.79 0.54 -16.92
C GLU A 150 -18.23 -0.87 -16.69
N GLU A 151 -16.90 -1.02 -16.55
CA GLU A 151 -16.28 -2.33 -16.31
C GLU A 151 -16.63 -2.86 -14.92
N MET A 152 -17.28 -4.03 -14.89
CA MET A 152 -17.72 -4.67 -13.65
C MET A 152 -16.98 -5.98 -13.34
N THR A 153 -16.20 -6.50 -14.30
CA THR A 153 -15.44 -7.73 -14.09
C THR A 153 -14.30 -7.49 -13.10
N TRP A 154 -14.23 -8.29 -12.05
CA TRP A 154 -13.12 -8.22 -11.11
C TRP A 154 -11.87 -8.87 -11.73
N ASN A 155 -10.85 -8.08 -11.96
CA ASN A 155 -9.59 -8.50 -12.58
C ASN A 155 -8.42 -7.62 -12.09
N SER A 156 -7.20 -8.06 -12.35
CA SER A 156 -5.98 -7.36 -11.92
C SER A 156 -5.84 -5.98 -12.56
N PHE A 157 -6.37 -5.80 -13.76
CA PHE A 157 -6.27 -4.54 -14.51
C PHE A 157 -6.99 -3.37 -13.82
N CYS A 158 -8.04 -3.63 -13.04
CA CYS A 158 -8.86 -2.59 -12.40
C CYS A 158 -8.16 -1.89 -11.23
N PHE A 159 -7.04 -2.41 -10.74
CA PHE A 159 -6.29 -1.80 -9.65
C PHE A 159 -5.34 -0.72 -10.15
N ASN A 160 -4.99 0.24 -9.29
CA ASN A 160 -3.95 1.23 -9.54
C ASN A 160 -3.37 1.73 -8.21
N ALA A 161 -2.21 1.20 -7.83
CA ALA A 161 -1.60 1.49 -6.52
C ALA A 161 -1.08 2.92 -6.42
N VAL A 162 -0.78 3.59 -7.53
CA VAL A 162 -0.16 4.93 -7.55
C VAL A 162 -1.15 6.05 -7.90
N ASP A 163 -2.37 5.68 -8.29
CA ASP A 163 -3.46 6.63 -8.57
C ASP A 163 -4.58 6.54 -7.53
N ASN A 164 -4.22 6.33 -6.27
CA ASN A 164 -5.14 6.31 -5.14
C ASN A 164 -4.79 7.36 -4.09
N TYR A 165 -5.74 7.64 -3.20
CA TYR A 165 -5.61 8.69 -2.19
C TYR A 165 -4.38 8.54 -1.29
N ALA A 166 -4.01 7.30 -0.96
CA ALA A 166 -2.93 7.00 -0.03
C ALA A 166 -1.57 7.31 -0.66
N TYR A 167 -1.34 6.85 -1.90
CA TYR A 167 -0.11 7.14 -2.63
C TYR A 167 0.01 8.62 -3.01
N MET A 168 -1.10 9.25 -3.45
CA MET A 168 -1.14 10.69 -3.76
C MET A 168 -0.76 11.52 -2.53
N ALA A 169 -1.32 11.21 -1.36
CA ALA A 169 -0.97 11.89 -0.11
C ALA A 169 0.49 11.65 0.28
N ALA A 170 0.99 10.42 0.21
CA ALA A 170 2.39 10.10 0.50
C ALA A 170 3.34 10.87 -0.42
N LYS A 171 3.04 10.96 -1.71
CA LYS A 171 3.81 11.71 -2.70
C LYS A 171 3.86 13.20 -2.37
N GLU A 172 2.73 13.83 -2.07
CA GLU A 172 2.64 15.25 -1.73
C GLU A 172 3.41 15.58 -0.44
N LEU A 173 3.34 14.69 0.55
CA LEU A 173 4.07 14.82 1.82
C LEU A 173 5.56 14.51 1.72
N GLY A 174 6.05 13.99 0.59
CA GLY A 174 7.42 13.47 0.45
C GLY A 174 7.70 12.30 1.41
N ALA A 175 6.68 11.49 1.68
CA ALA A 175 6.73 10.38 2.61
C ALA A 175 7.23 9.08 1.94
N VAL A 176 7.97 8.27 2.71
CA VAL A 176 8.07 6.84 2.43
C VAL A 176 6.81 6.15 2.95
N TYR A 177 6.28 5.25 2.16
CA TYR A 177 4.94 4.73 2.34
C TYR A 177 4.91 3.20 2.30
N ASN A 178 4.25 2.61 3.30
CA ASN A 178 3.87 1.21 3.33
C ASN A 178 2.37 1.08 3.16
N CYS A 179 1.92 0.19 2.28
CA CYS A 179 0.52 -0.15 2.11
C CYS A 179 0.25 -1.57 2.59
N ILE A 180 -0.82 -1.74 3.37
CA ILE A 180 -1.32 -3.04 3.84
C ILE A 180 -2.80 -3.06 3.51
N SER A 181 -3.16 -3.59 2.36
CA SER A 181 -4.55 -3.53 1.92
C SER A 181 -4.96 -4.79 1.14
N GLN A 182 -6.23 -5.15 1.28
CA GLN A 182 -6.81 -6.27 0.54
C GLN A 182 -8.28 -5.98 0.20
N SER A 183 -8.59 -6.05 -1.08
CA SER A 183 -9.95 -5.92 -1.61
C SER A 183 -10.92 -6.90 -0.94
N GLY A 184 -12.09 -6.42 -0.57
CA GLY A 184 -13.15 -7.21 0.04
C GLY A 184 -13.01 -7.49 1.54
N TRP A 185 -11.90 -7.09 2.19
CA TRP A 185 -11.60 -7.37 3.59
C TRP A 185 -11.89 -6.17 4.50
N GLY A 186 -12.38 -6.44 5.71
CA GLY A 186 -12.72 -5.40 6.68
C GLY A 186 -11.83 -5.42 7.93
N VAL A 187 -12.31 -4.75 8.98
CA VAL A 187 -11.67 -4.78 10.30
C VAL A 187 -12.11 -6.00 11.09
N PHE A 188 -13.34 -6.49 10.88
CA PHE A 188 -13.94 -7.61 11.57
C PHE A 188 -14.22 -8.79 10.64
N CYS A 189 -14.71 -8.53 9.42
CA CYS A 189 -15.04 -9.56 8.44
C CYS A 189 -14.93 -9.03 7.01
N SER A 190 -14.97 -9.93 6.02
CA SER A 190 -15.11 -9.55 4.61
C SER A 190 -16.55 -9.11 4.28
N TRP A 191 -16.73 -8.59 3.06
CA TRP A 191 -18.03 -8.21 2.53
C TRP A 191 -19.05 -9.37 2.48
N GLU A 192 -18.58 -10.63 2.47
CA GLU A 192 -19.40 -11.85 2.57
C GLU A 192 -19.62 -12.33 4.02
N GLY A 193 -19.07 -11.64 5.02
CA GLY A 193 -19.20 -12.00 6.42
C GLY A 193 -18.18 -13.03 6.92
N ASN A 194 -17.11 -13.31 6.17
CA ASN A 194 -16.07 -14.22 6.61
C ASN A 194 -15.11 -13.52 7.60
N GLU A 195 -15.19 -13.92 8.88
CA GLU A 195 -14.35 -13.35 9.95
C GLU A 195 -12.86 -13.71 9.83
N GLN A 196 -12.48 -14.70 9.01
CA GLN A 196 -11.06 -14.99 8.72
C GLN A 196 -10.45 -14.06 7.67
N GLN A 197 -11.29 -13.26 7.03
CA GLN A 197 -10.90 -12.26 6.04
C GLN A 197 -10.98 -10.85 6.64
N ALA A 198 -10.22 -10.63 7.72
CA ALA A 198 -10.08 -9.36 8.40
C ALA A 198 -8.60 -8.97 8.49
N ILE A 199 -8.26 -7.75 8.07
CA ILE A 199 -6.88 -7.24 8.02
C ILE A 199 -6.14 -7.34 9.36
N PRO A 200 -6.76 -7.04 10.53
CA PRO A 200 -6.08 -7.10 11.82
C PRO A 200 -5.50 -8.46 12.19
N LEU A 201 -6.01 -9.55 11.63
CA LEU A 201 -5.51 -10.91 11.89
C LEU A 201 -4.09 -11.12 11.37
N TYR A 202 -3.71 -10.38 10.33
CA TYR A 202 -2.47 -10.57 9.58
C TYR A 202 -1.49 -9.39 9.72
N TYR A 203 -1.86 -8.37 10.51
CA TYR A 203 -1.09 -7.13 10.63
C TYR A 203 0.33 -7.34 11.17
N GLU A 204 0.52 -8.32 12.06
CA GLU A 204 1.82 -8.58 12.70
C GLU A 204 2.76 -9.44 11.84
N GLN A 205 2.34 -9.78 10.62
CA GLN A 205 3.11 -10.61 9.69
C GLN A 205 3.60 -9.80 8.49
N VAL A 206 4.57 -10.34 7.78
CA VAL A 206 5.07 -9.77 6.52
C VAL A 206 3.91 -9.61 5.54
N CYS A 207 3.20 -10.71 5.21
CA CYS A 207 1.98 -10.71 4.42
C CYS A 207 1.17 -12.00 4.69
N GLY A 208 0.73 -12.19 5.94
CA GLY A 208 0.15 -13.46 6.42
C GLY A 208 -1.13 -13.90 5.72
N LEU A 209 -1.81 -13.01 5.00
CA LEU A 209 -2.95 -13.38 4.16
C LEU A 209 -2.55 -14.30 2.98
N LEU A 210 -1.27 -14.30 2.58
CA LEU A 210 -0.70 -15.23 1.62
C LEU A 210 -0.21 -16.50 2.33
N ASN A 211 -1.12 -17.43 2.59
CA ASN A 211 -0.87 -18.62 3.38
C ASN A 211 -0.63 -19.90 2.56
N GLY A 212 -0.56 -19.82 1.23
CA GLY A 212 -0.14 -20.91 0.35
C GLY A 212 1.29 -21.36 0.66
N GLU A 213 1.61 -22.65 0.37
CA GLU A 213 2.89 -23.27 0.76
C GLU A 213 4.11 -22.49 0.22
N ARG A 214 4.07 -22.07 -1.02
CA ARG A 214 5.13 -21.24 -1.63
C ARG A 214 5.34 -19.93 -0.86
N ASN A 215 4.27 -19.24 -0.55
CA ASN A 215 4.36 -17.94 0.11
C ASN A 215 4.84 -18.06 1.56
N LYS A 216 4.51 -19.18 2.25
CA LYS A 216 5.08 -19.51 3.55
C LYS A 216 6.60 -19.69 3.45
N GLN A 217 7.08 -20.45 2.46
CA GLN A 217 8.52 -20.65 2.22
C GLN A 217 9.24 -19.35 1.86
N LEU A 218 8.55 -18.39 1.26
CA LEU A 218 9.05 -17.06 0.96
C LEU A 218 8.94 -16.07 2.15
N GLY A 219 8.51 -16.56 3.32
CA GLY A 219 8.46 -15.75 4.55
C GLY A 219 7.24 -14.86 4.68
N ALA A 220 6.18 -15.04 3.87
CA ALA A 220 4.98 -14.21 3.95
C ALA A 220 4.31 -14.25 5.34
N MET A 221 4.35 -15.40 6.01
CA MET A 221 3.77 -15.59 7.34
C MET A 221 4.73 -15.29 8.50
N GLU A 222 5.99 -14.92 8.22
CA GLU A 222 6.94 -14.52 9.26
C GLU A 222 6.43 -13.28 10.01
N LYS A 223 6.81 -13.18 11.28
CA LYS A 223 6.51 -12.01 12.08
C LYS A 223 7.21 -10.79 11.50
N TRP A 224 6.44 -9.71 11.29
CA TRP A 224 7.01 -8.45 10.85
C TRP A 224 7.83 -7.81 11.98
N ASP A 225 9.04 -7.39 11.65
CA ASP A 225 9.88 -6.62 12.56
C ASP A 225 9.54 -5.12 12.44
N PHE A 226 8.73 -4.63 13.37
CA PHE A 226 8.31 -3.22 13.40
C PHE A 226 9.46 -2.23 13.59
N GLN A 227 10.66 -2.68 13.99
CA GLN A 227 11.85 -1.83 14.04
C GLN A 227 12.35 -1.41 12.65
N LYS A 228 12.08 -2.21 11.62
CA LYS A 228 12.47 -1.93 10.23
C LYS A 228 11.71 -0.74 9.64
N PHE A 229 10.50 -0.52 10.10
CA PHE A 229 9.68 0.61 9.65
C PHE A 229 8.74 1.03 10.76
N GLN A 230 9.05 2.16 11.38
CA GLN A 230 8.19 2.78 12.39
C GLN A 230 7.52 4.00 11.76
N PRO A 231 6.23 3.95 11.46
CA PRO A 231 5.52 5.05 10.83
C PRO A 231 5.34 6.21 11.81
N ASP A 232 5.49 7.44 11.33
CA ASP A 232 5.11 8.64 12.06
C ASP A 232 3.58 8.74 12.13
N VAL A 233 2.91 8.36 11.03
CA VAL A 233 1.44 8.34 10.93
C VAL A 233 0.97 7.01 10.37
N ILE A 234 -0.05 6.44 11.01
CA ILE A 234 -0.81 5.29 10.52
C ILE A 234 -2.20 5.77 10.10
N VAL A 235 -2.60 5.47 8.88
CA VAL A 235 -3.94 5.72 8.35
C VAL A 235 -4.66 4.39 8.22
N VAL A 236 -5.81 4.25 8.86
CA VAL A 236 -6.68 3.07 8.72
C VAL A 236 -7.94 3.48 7.98
N ASN A 237 -8.22 2.87 6.84
CA ASN A 237 -9.46 3.06 6.08
C ASN A 237 -10.12 1.69 5.91
N LEU A 238 -10.79 1.24 6.96
CA LEU A 238 -11.52 -0.03 7.04
C LEU A 238 -12.93 0.20 7.61
N GLY A 239 -13.85 -0.64 7.20
CA GLY A 239 -15.26 -0.60 7.63
C GLY A 239 -16.27 -0.82 6.51
N THR A 240 -15.90 -0.49 5.27
CA THR A 240 -16.80 -0.61 4.11
C THR A 240 -17.31 -2.05 3.94
N ASN A 241 -16.42 -3.02 3.99
CA ASN A 241 -16.77 -4.42 3.86
C ASN A 241 -17.54 -4.97 5.08
N ASP A 242 -17.22 -4.48 6.27
CA ASP A 242 -17.93 -4.84 7.50
C ASP A 242 -19.39 -4.39 7.45
N GLY A 243 -19.67 -3.23 6.87
CA GLY A 243 -21.04 -2.70 6.70
C GLY A 243 -21.93 -3.61 5.84
N SER A 244 -21.33 -4.26 4.83
CA SER A 244 -22.01 -5.25 3.98
C SER A 244 -22.02 -6.65 4.62
N GLY A 245 -20.90 -7.07 5.24
CA GLY A 245 -20.65 -8.43 5.70
C GLY A 245 -21.39 -8.81 6.99
N THR A 246 -21.77 -7.84 7.84
CA THR A 246 -22.44 -8.16 9.11
C THR A 246 -23.45 -7.10 9.53
N LYS A 247 -24.45 -7.52 10.34
CA LYS A 247 -25.35 -6.61 11.05
C LYS A 247 -24.96 -6.42 12.52
N ASN A 248 -23.92 -7.10 12.99
CA ASN A 248 -23.47 -7.03 14.38
C ASN A 248 -22.46 -5.88 14.57
N MET A 249 -22.98 -4.66 14.66
CA MET A 249 -22.17 -3.44 14.80
C MET A 249 -21.40 -3.38 16.13
N ASP A 250 -21.86 -4.07 17.18
CA ASP A 250 -21.12 -4.12 18.45
C ASP A 250 -19.81 -4.91 18.30
N ARG A 251 -19.83 -6.01 17.53
CA ARG A 251 -18.59 -6.77 17.22
C ARG A 251 -17.66 -5.97 16.34
N VAL A 252 -18.17 -5.24 15.34
CA VAL A 252 -17.37 -4.33 14.53
C VAL A 252 -16.71 -3.27 15.41
N GLY A 253 -17.47 -2.62 16.29
CA GLY A 253 -16.93 -1.63 17.23
C GLY A 253 -15.83 -2.19 18.14
N THR A 254 -16.03 -3.43 18.65
CA THR A 254 -15.02 -4.13 19.45
C THR A 254 -13.75 -4.39 18.64
N ALA A 255 -13.87 -4.88 17.39
CA ALA A 255 -12.73 -5.13 16.52
C ALA A 255 -11.93 -3.86 16.21
N VAL A 256 -12.60 -2.72 16.05
CA VAL A 256 -11.93 -1.41 15.90
C VAL A 256 -11.10 -1.07 17.14
N GLU A 257 -11.70 -1.16 18.35
CA GLU A 257 -10.97 -0.89 19.59
C GLU A 257 -9.77 -1.84 19.78
N ASP A 258 -9.93 -3.13 19.47
CA ASP A 258 -8.88 -4.14 19.60
C ASP A 258 -7.75 -3.89 18.57
N PHE A 259 -8.10 -3.48 17.36
CA PHE A 259 -7.11 -3.16 16.34
C PHE A 259 -6.33 -1.89 16.71
N LEU A 260 -6.98 -0.85 17.24
CA LEU A 260 -6.29 0.33 17.76
C LEU A 260 -5.30 -0.02 18.87
N ARG A 261 -5.66 -0.93 19.80
CA ARG A 261 -4.73 -1.44 20.82
C ARG A 261 -3.52 -2.14 20.20
N LYS A 262 -3.77 -3.02 19.22
CA LYS A 262 -2.71 -3.73 18.49
C LYS A 262 -1.78 -2.73 17.78
N LEU A 263 -2.32 -1.77 17.04
CA LEU A 263 -1.54 -0.74 16.36
C LEU A 263 -0.65 0.05 17.33
N ARG A 264 -1.20 0.45 18.49
CA ARG A 264 -0.46 1.20 19.50
C ARG A 264 0.65 0.37 20.14
N VAL A 265 0.44 -0.92 20.38
CA VAL A 265 1.48 -1.82 20.89
C VAL A 265 2.61 -2.00 19.89
N CYS A 266 2.28 -2.17 18.61
CA CYS A 266 3.26 -2.34 17.54
C CYS A 266 4.00 -1.04 17.18
N ASN A 267 3.35 0.12 17.34
CA ASN A 267 3.84 1.44 16.93
C ASN A 267 3.56 2.47 18.03
N PRO A 268 4.38 2.48 19.12
CA PRO A 268 4.08 3.27 20.31
C PRO A 268 3.99 4.77 20.07
N GLU A 269 4.75 5.31 19.12
CA GLU A 269 4.88 6.76 18.91
C GLU A 269 4.00 7.32 17.77
N SER A 270 3.44 6.44 16.93
CA SER A 270 2.69 6.85 15.73
C SER A 270 1.42 7.64 16.07
N TYR A 271 1.07 8.61 15.23
CA TYR A 271 -0.27 9.18 15.20
C TYR A 271 -1.19 8.27 14.37
N ILE A 272 -2.36 7.93 14.88
CA ILE A 272 -3.29 7.00 14.20
C ILE A 272 -4.52 7.77 13.74
N LEU A 273 -4.78 7.77 12.43
CA LEU A 273 -5.98 8.31 11.82
C LEU A 273 -6.89 7.16 11.38
N TRP A 274 -8.04 7.00 12.02
CA TRP A 274 -9.08 6.11 11.51
C TRP A 274 -9.96 6.87 10.55
N CYS A 275 -9.86 6.54 9.27
CA CYS A 275 -10.58 7.20 8.20
C CYS A 275 -11.75 6.34 7.73
N TYR A 276 -12.85 6.96 7.28
CA TYR A 276 -13.97 6.23 6.71
C TYR A 276 -14.80 7.12 5.78
N GLY A 277 -15.21 6.57 4.64
CA GLY A 277 -15.99 7.24 3.61
C GLY A 277 -15.64 6.72 2.21
N MET A 278 -15.87 7.50 1.20
CA MET A 278 -15.67 7.25 -0.23
C MET A 278 -16.66 6.24 -0.85
N LEU A 279 -17.08 5.20 -0.14
CA LEU A 279 -18.11 4.22 -0.57
C LEU A 279 -19.15 4.05 0.51
N GLY A 280 -19.94 5.10 0.73
CA GLY A 280 -21.03 5.10 1.72
C GLY A 280 -20.61 5.46 3.13
N ALA A 281 -21.58 5.60 4.01
CA ALA A 281 -21.42 6.05 5.39
C ALA A 281 -22.22 5.21 6.40
N GLU A 282 -22.65 4.01 6.02
CA GLU A 282 -23.65 3.21 6.76
C GLU A 282 -23.20 2.91 8.20
N ILE A 283 -21.92 2.58 8.39
CA ILE A 283 -21.39 2.24 9.71
C ILE A 283 -20.53 3.35 10.33
N LEU A 284 -20.52 4.55 9.75
CA LEU A 284 -19.79 5.71 10.26
C LEU A 284 -20.03 5.94 11.76
N PRO A 285 -21.27 5.94 12.27
CA PRO A 285 -21.53 6.15 13.71
C PRO A 285 -20.88 5.06 14.59
N THR A 286 -20.82 3.82 14.12
CA THR A 286 -20.20 2.71 14.83
C THR A 286 -18.70 2.91 14.95
N LEU A 287 -18.02 3.26 13.83
CA LEU A 287 -16.58 3.46 13.80
C LEU A 287 -16.16 4.67 14.63
N GLU A 288 -16.83 5.81 14.45
CA GLU A 288 -16.56 7.03 15.22
C GLU A 288 -16.74 6.81 16.72
N LYS A 289 -17.83 6.13 17.12
CA LYS A 289 -18.08 5.75 18.52
C LYS A 289 -16.98 4.85 19.06
N ALA A 290 -16.52 3.85 18.29
CA ALA A 290 -15.49 2.91 18.72
C ALA A 290 -14.13 3.61 18.93
N VAL A 291 -13.71 4.50 17.99
CA VAL A 291 -12.51 5.34 18.16
C VAL A 291 -12.65 6.23 19.39
N GLY A 292 -13.80 6.88 19.60
CA GLY A 292 -14.08 7.70 20.78
C GLY A 292 -14.06 6.88 22.09
N ASN A 293 -14.56 5.65 22.06
CA ASN A 293 -14.51 4.73 23.22
C ASN A 293 -13.05 4.35 23.54
N TYR A 294 -12.25 4.00 22.52
CA TYR A 294 -10.86 3.69 22.70
C TYR A 294 -10.11 4.86 23.37
N LYS A 295 -10.26 6.09 22.86
CA LYS A 295 -9.65 7.29 23.45
C LYS A 295 -10.04 7.47 24.92
N ARG A 296 -11.33 7.38 25.24
CA ARG A 296 -11.80 7.53 26.63
C ARG A 296 -11.27 6.46 27.59
N LYS A 297 -11.12 5.21 27.10
CA LYS A 297 -10.64 4.08 27.91
C LYS A 297 -9.14 4.11 28.16
N THR A 298 -8.35 4.63 27.19
CA THR A 298 -6.89 4.57 27.20
C THR A 298 -6.21 5.89 27.51
N GLY A 299 -6.90 7.03 27.29
CA GLY A 299 -6.28 8.36 27.35
C GLY A 299 -5.37 8.66 26.17
N ASP A 300 -5.42 7.85 25.08
CA ASP A 300 -4.54 8.03 23.92
C ASP A 300 -5.02 9.20 23.05
N GLU A 301 -4.34 10.35 23.17
CA GLU A 301 -4.66 11.55 22.39
C GLU A 301 -4.11 11.52 20.95
N ARG A 302 -3.26 10.56 20.62
CA ARG A 302 -2.68 10.40 19.27
C ARG A 302 -3.50 9.47 18.39
N VAL A 303 -4.82 9.46 18.57
CA VAL A 303 -5.80 8.75 17.73
C VAL A 303 -6.93 9.70 17.39
N GLU A 304 -7.32 9.75 16.12
CA GLU A 304 -8.42 10.58 15.65
C GLU A 304 -9.27 9.85 14.61
N PHE A 305 -10.58 10.12 14.60
CA PHE A 305 -11.48 9.70 13.54
C PHE A 305 -11.59 10.80 12.49
N VAL A 306 -11.44 10.43 11.20
CA VAL A 306 -11.51 11.35 10.05
C VAL A 306 -12.57 10.87 9.07
N LYS A 307 -13.59 11.69 8.85
CA LYS A 307 -14.57 11.41 7.80
C LYS A 307 -14.01 11.79 6.44
N PHE A 308 -13.96 10.84 5.50
CA PHE A 308 -13.67 11.09 4.09
C PHE A 308 -14.96 11.46 3.33
N PRO A 309 -14.85 12.23 2.23
CA PRO A 309 -16.00 12.57 1.39
C PRO A 309 -16.49 11.34 0.62
N ASP A 310 -17.78 11.28 0.35
CA ASP A 310 -18.34 10.26 -0.52
C ASP A 310 -17.94 10.49 -1.98
N THR A 311 -17.82 9.41 -2.75
CA THR A 311 -17.66 9.45 -4.20
C THR A 311 -18.98 9.87 -4.84
N LEU A 312 -18.95 10.94 -5.62
CA LEU A 312 -20.14 11.47 -6.27
C LEU A 312 -20.37 10.83 -7.64
N GLU A 313 -21.58 11.00 -8.17
CA GLU A 313 -21.88 10.62 -9.55
C GLU A 313 -20.88 11.26 -10.53
N GLY A 314 -20.34 10.45 -11.46
CA GLY A 314 -19.29 10.86 -12.39
C GLY A 314 -17.85 10.87 -11.82
N GLU A 315 -17.66 10.45 -10.57
CA GLU A 315 -16.35 10.29 -9.94
C GLU A 315 -15.98 8.81 -9.70
N PHE A 316 -16.90 7.89 -10.01
CA PHE A 316 -16.62 6.47 -9.95
C PHE A 316 -15.71 6.03 -11.09
N GLY A 317 -14.77 5.15 -10.78
CA GLY A 317 -13.99 4.37 -11.74
C GLY A 317 -14.65 3.03 -12.05
N SER A 318 -13.89 2.07 -12.53
CA SER A 318 -14.40 0.73 -12.78
C SER A 318 -14.91 0.06 -11.50
N ARG A 319 -15.77 -0.96 -11.65
CA ARG A 319 -16.27 -1.74 -10.51
C ARG A 319 -17.09 -0.94 -9.49
N GLN A 320 -17.60 0.24 -9.87
CA GLN A 320 -18.27 1.16 -8.94
C GLN A 320 -17.41 1.52 -7.71
N HIS A 321 -16.09 1.54 -7.88
CA HIS A 321 -15.15 2.01 -6.87
C HIS A 321 -14.77 3.47 -7.13
N PRO A 322 -14.17 4.17 -6.13
CA PRO A 322 -13.72 5.53 -6.33
C PRO A 322 -12.73 5.64 -7.49
N GLY A 323 -12.97 6.57 -8.40
CA GLY A 323 -12.06 6.91 -9.48
C GLY A 323 -11.08 8.03 -9.07
N HIS A 324 -10.20 8.41 -9.99
CA HIS A 324 -9.14 9.40 -9.80
C HIS A 324 -9.60 10.66 -9.06
N ARG A 325 -10.72 11.27 -9.47
CA ARG A 325 -11.20 12.54 -8.86
C ARG A 325 -11.60 12.39 -7.40
N SER A 326 -12.21 11.27 -7.04
CA SER A 326 -12.56 10.97 -5.65
C SER A 326 -11.30 10.76 -4.81
N HIS A 327 -10.32 10.00 -5.34
CA HIS A 327 -9.03 9.81 -4.70
C HIS A 327 -8.26 11.12 -4.51
N GLU A 328 -8.21 11.99 -5.51
CA GLU A 328 -7.54 13.29 -5.41
C GLU A 328 -8.15 14.20 -4.31
N LYS A 329 -9.48 14.28 -4.23
CA LYS A 329 -10.16 15.03 -3.17
C LYS A 329 -9.81 14.48 -1.78
N THR A 330 -9.84 13.17 -1.64
CA THR A 330 -9.55 12.49 -0.37
C THR A 330 -8.08 12.64 0.02
N ALA A 331 -7.16 12.58 -0.94
CA ALA A 331 -5.73 12.80 -0.70
C ALA A 331 -5.47 14.22 -0.12
N LYS A 332 -6.09 15.26 -0.66
CA LYS A 332 -5.97 16.64 -0.15
C LYS A 332 -6.39 16.75 1.32
N ILE A 333 -7.54 16.16 1.66
CA ILE A 333 -8.03 16.13 3.06
C ILE A 333 -7.07 15.38 3.97
N LEU A 334 -6.56 14.25 3.50
CA LEU A 334 -5.60 13.44 4.27
C LEU A 334 -4.30 14.21 4.50
N VAL A 335 -3.75 14.86 3.46
CA VAL A 335 -2.54 15.70 3.57
C VAL A 335 -2.73 16.81 4.59
N GLU A 336 -3.82 17.58 4.49
CA GLU A 336 -4.14 18.66 5.43
C GLU A 336 -4.20 18.14 6.87
N LYS A 337 -4.88 17.00 7.07
CA LYS A 337 -5.01 16.39 8.39
C LYS A 337 -3.67 15.89 8.95
N ILE A 338 -2.84 15.28 8.14
CA ILE A 338 -1.49 14.83 8.56
C ILE A 338 -0.63 16.04 8.93
N LEU A 339 -0.59 17.10 8.11
CA LEU A 339 0.20 18.29 8.38
C LEU A 339 -0.25 19.00 9.66
N GLU A 340 -1.56 19.07 9.93
CA GLU A 340 -2.10 19.58 11.20
C GLU A 340 -1.50 18.84 12.40
N LYS A 341 -1.46 17.48 12.34
CA LYS A 341 -0.96 16.67 13.45
C LYS A 341 0.56 16.73 13.60
N MET A 342 1.28 16.74 12.50
CA MET A 342 2.74 16.85 12.53
C MET A 342 3.20 18.20 13.08
N THR A 343 2.48 19.29 12.80
CA THR A 343 2.78 20.62 13.35
C THR A 343 2.60 20.65 14.87
N LEU A 344 1.59 19.96 15.40
CA LEU A 344 1.36 19.86 16.86
C LEU A 344 2.45 19.07 17.58
N LEU A 345 3.15 18.14 16.91
CA LEU A 345 4.25 17.36 17.49
C LEU A 345 5.58 18.13 17.51
N VAL A 346 5.72 19.17 16.71
CA VAL A 346 6.96 19.98 16.57
C VAL A 346 6.90 21.25 17.43
N THR A 347 5.72 21.64 17.91
CA THR A 347 5.55 22.82 18.78
C THR A 347 5.77 22.36 20.24
N PRO A 348 6.80 22.87 20.96
CA PRO A 348 7.12 22.46 22.33
C PRO A 348 6.04 22.84 23.35
#